data_342e4080a38f5bed0ffa073702ad1d63
#
_entry.id   342e4080a38f5bed0ffa073702ad1d63
#
_cell.length_a   1.000
_cell.length_b   1.000
_cell.length_c   1.000
_cell.angle_alpha   90.00
_cell.angle_beta   90.00
_cell.angle_gamma   90.00
#
_symmetry.space_group_name_H-M   'P 1'
#
loop_
_entity.id
_entity.type
_entity.pdbx_description
1 polymer ?
#
loop_
_entity_poly.entity_id
_entity_poly.type
_entity_poly.pdbx_seq_one_letter_code
_entity_poly.pdbx_strand_id
1 'polypeptide(L)'
;KHIKAFGEVLEEVTADSGYCSEKNLLYLKQNKITSYIKLQDHEKRKTRAYAEDISKYYNMTTQVFEDELYYICHDGRELRHIRTEEKEQDGYTQTLEVYGCADCRGCEHKAKCLYKYNPDKDPDKNKVMKINEQWEELKEESHANVQSEKGILNRQIRSIQTEGHFGDIKENENFRRFNYRSTEKVYKEFMLYAIGRNINKYHRFLHEEIKKFEGKTEQKTA
;
A
#
# COMPACT_ATOMS: atom_id res chain seq x y z
N LYS A 1 9.94 17.08 7.37
CA LYS A 1 10.45 17.87 6.23
C LYS A 1 9.33 18.75 5.62
N HIS A 2 8.11 18.23 5.41
CA HIS A 2 6.99 18.99 4.82
C HIS A 2 6.66 20.27 5.63
N ILE A 3 6.37 20.16 6.92
CA ILE A 3 6.10 21.30 7.80
C ILE A 3 7.22 22.34 7.74
N LYS A 4 8.49 21.90 7.74
CA LYS A 4 9.64 22.79 7.65
C LYS A 4 9.73 23.54 6.32
N ALA A 5 9.24 22.93 5.23
CA ALA A 5 9.30 23.52 3.90
C ALA A 5 8.09 24.41 3.57
N PHE A 6 6.91 24.08 4.07
CA PHE A 6 5.65 24.73 3.67
C PHE A 6 4.91 25.40 4.84
N GLY A 7 5.33 25.18 6.10
CA GLY A 7 4.69 25.77 7.28
C GLY A 7 3.35 25.15 7.66
N GLU A 8 2.87 24.16 6.90
CA GLU A 8 1.55 23.54 7.06
C GLU A 8 1.65 22.10 7.57
N VAL A 9 0.66 21.69 8.35
CA VAL A 9 0.51 20.30 8.79
C VAL A 9 -0.16 19.52 7.68
N LEU A 10 0.41 18.37 7.35
CA LEU A 10 -0.16 17.46 6.36
C LEU A 10 -1.40 16.77 6.94
N GLU A 11 -2.55 16.95 6.32
CA GLU A 11 -3.82 16.33 6.75
C GLU A 11 -4.05 14.96 6.10
N GLU A 12 -3.56 14.78 4.88
CA GLU A 12 -3.75 13.55 4.13
C GLU A 12 -2.55 13.22 3.22
N VAL A 13 -2.39 11.93 2.94
CA VAL A 13 -1.35 11.41 2.04
C VAL A 13 -1.93 10.41 1.06
N THR A 14 -1.69 10.63 -0.22
CA THR A 14 -1.95 9.65 -1.27
C THR A 14 -0.63 9.16 -1.84
N ALA A 15 -0.36 7.86 -1.72
CA ALA A 15 0.89 7.28 -2.16
C ALA A 15 0.70 5.93 -2.86
N ASP A 16 1.78 5.44 -3.47
CA ASP A 16 1.81 4.15 -4.12
C ASP A 16 1.82 2.98 -3.12
N SER A 17 1.42 1.80 -3.58
CA SER A 17 1.41 0.57 -2.79
C SER A 17 2.78 0.20 -2.20
N GLY A 18 3.88 0.65 -2.81
CA GLY A 18 5.23 0.51 -2.27
C GLY A 18 5.44 1.17 -0.91
N TYR A 19 4.63 2.17 -0.56
CA TYR A 19 4.65 2.84 0.75
C TYR A 19 3.72 2.18 1.79
N CYS A 20 2.95 1.15 1.39
CA CYS A 20 2.05 0.44 2.29
C CYS A 20 2.83 -0.52 3.19
N SER A 21 3.22 -0.04 4.35
CA SER A 21 3.83 -0.83 5.42
C SER A 21 3.18 -0.48 6.75
N GLU A 22 3.21 -1.41 7.70
CA GLU A 22 2.66 -1.22 9.04
C GLU A 22 3.25 0.04 9.70
N LYS A 23 4.57 0.17 9.69
CA LYS A 23 5.29 1.32 10.24
C LYS A 23 4.82 2.65 9.65
N ASN A 24 4.61 2.70 8.32
CA ASN A 24 4.17 3.93 7.66
C ASN A 24 2.71 4.25 7.99
N LEU A 25 1.81 3.28 7.93
CA LEU A 25 0.40 3.51 8.24
C LEU A 25 0.20 3.87 9.72
N LEU A 26 0.92 3.20 10.62
CA LEU A 26 0.89 3.52 12.04
C LEU A 26 1.40 4.95 12.31
N TYR A 27 2.50 5.35 11.68
CA TYR A 27 3.02 6.71 11.77
C TYR A 27 1.98 7.75 11.31
N LEU A 28 1.33 7.51 10.17
CA LEU A 28 0.29 8.41 9.66
C LEU A 28 -0.90 8.49 10.63
N LYS A 29 -1.37 7.37 11.13
CA LYS A 29 -2.47 7.29 12.11
C LYS A 29 -2.14 8.04 13.40
N GLN A 30 -0.95 7.84 13.97
CA GLN A 30 -0.48 8.51 15.18
C GLN A 30 -0.36 10.04 15.00
N ASN A 31 -0.05 10.50 13.80
CA ASN A 31 0.02 11.92 13.47
C ASN A 31 -1.31 12.49 12.94
N LYS A 32 -2.40 11.72 13.00
CA LYS A 32 -3.74 12.12 12.52
C LYS A 32 -3.76 12.51 11.04
N ILE A 33 -2.95 11.83 10.23
CA ILE A 33 -2.87 12.03 8.78
C ILE A 33 -3.65 10.91 8.10
N THR A 34 -4.67 11.26 7.34
CA THR A 34 -5.47 10.29 6.60
C THR A 34 -4.65 9.67 5.46
N SER A 35 -4.57 8.34 5.45
CA SER A 35 -3.82 7.61 4.41
C SER A 35 -4.73 7.13 3.29
N TYR A 36 -4.37 7.46 2.05
CA TYR A 36 -4.95 6.90 0.83
C TYR A 36 -3.88 6.09 0.09
N ILE A 37 -3.38 5.03 0.77
CA ILE A 37 -2.29 4.19 0.28
C ILE A 37 -2.86 2.83 -0.12
N LYS A 38 -2.72 2.49 -1.40
CA LYS A 38 -3.21 1.23 -1.96
C LYS A 38 -2.46 0.04 -1.34
N LEU A 39 -3.18 -0.98 -0.90
CA LEU A 39 -2.55 -2.20 -0.41
C LEU A 39 -1.79 -2.91 -1.53
N GLN A 40 -0.71 -3.61 -1.20
CA GLN A 40 0.08 -4.36 -2.19
C GLN A 40 -0.72 -5.52 -2.83
N ASP A 41 -1.68 -6.07 -2.08
CA ASP A 41 -2.57 -7.15 -2.53
C ASP A 41 -3.94 -6.65 -3.05
N HIS A 42 -4.12 -5.34 -3.21
CA HIS A 42 -5.40 -4.72 -3.59
C HIS A 42 -6.06 -5.36 -4.82
N GLU A 43 -5.29 -5.63 -5.87
CA GLU A 43 -5.84 -6.25 -7.08
C GLU A 43 -6.10 -7.75 -6.88
N LYS A 44 -5.29 -8.42 -6.06
CA LYS A 44 -5.48 -9.84 -5.71
C LYS A 44 -6.76 -10.06 -4.91
N ARG A 45 -7.10 -9.14 -4.00
CA ARG A 45 -8.32 -9.20 -3.17
C ARG A 45 -9.61 -9.25 -4.00
N LYS A 46 -9.58 -8.77 -5.24
CA LYS A 46 -10.72 -8.79 -6.16
C LYS A 46 -10.88 -10.12 -6.92
N THR A 47 -9.92 -11.03 -6.80
CA THR A 47 -9.92 -12.28 -7.55
C THR A 47 -10.66 -13.38 -6.81
N ARG A 48 -11.31 -14.28 -7.57
CA ARG A 48 -11.94 -15.48 -7.03
C ARG A 48 -10.95 -16.36 -6.27
N ALA A 49 -9.73 -16.47 -6.77
CA ALA A 49 -8.67 -17.24 -6.14
C ALA A 49 -8.32 -16.71 -4.71
N TYR A 50 -8.42 -15.41 -4.48
CA TYR A 50 -8.22 -14.84 -3.15
C TYR A 50 -9.38 -15.17 -2.20
N ALA A 51 -10.62 -15.08 -2.69
CA ALA A 51 -11.82 -15.37 -1.91
C ALA A 51 -11.95 -16.86 -1.56
N GLU A 52 -11.43 -17.76 -2.42
CA GLU A 52 -11.52 -19.21 -2.25
C GLU A 52 -10.25 -19.84 -1.63
N ASP A 53 -9.24 -19.04 -1.25
CA ASP A 53 -7.99 -19.56 -0.66
C ASP A 53 -8.20 -20.04 0.78
N ILE A 54 -8.44 -21.33 0.93
CA ILE A 54 -8.68 -22.01 2.23
C ILE A 54 -7.48 -21.96 3.18
N SER A 55 -6.32 -21.56 2.69
CA SER A 55 -5.11 -21.47 3.50
C SER A 55 -5.05 -20.20 4.36
N LYS A 56 -5.92 -19.23 4.10
CA LYS A 56 -5.86 -17.89 4.68
C LYS A 56 -6.90 -17.73 5.81
N TYR A 57 -6.44 -17.11 6.90
CA TYR A 57 -7.27 -16.87 8.08
C TYR A 57 -8.53 -16.03 7.77
N TYR A 58 -8.47 -15.08 6.85
CA TYR A 58 -9.60 -14.23 6.48
C TYR A 58 -10.71 -14.98 5.72
N ASN A 59 -10.45 -16.21 5.26
CA ASN A 59 -11.43 -17.11 4.66
C ASN A 59 -11.86 -18.23 5.63
N MET A 60 -11.44 -18.16 6.90
CA MET A 60 -11.86 -19.07 7.96
C MET A 60 -12.96 -18.44 8.79
N THR A 61 -13.80 -19.26 9.39
CA THR A 61 -14.81 -18.78 10.34
C THR A 61 -14.15 -18.49 11.67
N THR A 62 -14.46 -17.36 12.28
CA THR A 62 -14.01 -17.00 13.63
C THR A 62 -15.08 -17.32 14.65
N GLN A 63 -14.69 -17.83 15.80
CA GLN A 63 -15.55 -18.02 16.95
C GLN A 63 -14.86 -17.53 18.22
N VAL A 64 -15.66 -17.19 19.24
CA VAL A 64 -15.18 -16.79 20.56
C VAL A 64 -15.79 -17.75 21.57
N PHE A 65 -14.96 -18.33 22.41
CA PHE A 65 -15.38 -19.18 23.53
C PHE A 65 -14.54 -18.83 24.76
N GLU A 66 -15.18 -18.52 25.88
CA GLU A 66 -14.51 -18.11 27.14
C GLU A 66 -13.50 -16.94 26.93
N ASP A 67 -13.91 -15.92 26.16
CA ASP A 67 -13.10 -14.76 25.76
C ASP A 67 -11.87 -15.09 24.89
N GLU A 68 -11.71 -16.33 24.45
CA GLU A 68 -10.64 -16.70 23.49
C GLU A 68 -11.16 -16.75 22.06
N LEU A 69 -10.50 -15.98 21.17
CA LEU A 69 -10.72 -16.04 19.74
C LEU A 69 -10.04 -17.27 19.14
N TYR A 70 -10.76 -18.04 18.34
CA TYR A 70 -10.19 -19.13 17.55
C TYR A 70 -10.79 -19.18 16.15
N TYR A 71 -10.09 -19.85 15.26
CA TYR A 71 -10.47 -19.96 13.86
C TYR A 71 -10.90 -21.39 13.56
N ILE A 72 -11.91 -21.54 12.72
CA ILE A 72 -12.33 -22.85 12.19
C ILE A 72 -11.87 -22.94 10.74
N CYS A 73 -11.01 -23.93 10.44
CA CYS A 73 -10.53 -24.15 9.09
C CYS A 73 -11.60 -24.78 8.20
N HIS A 74 -11.31 -24.89 6.89
CA HIS A 74 -12.23 -25.46 5.90
C HIS A 74 -12.66 -26.92 6.20
N ASP A 75 -11.83 -27.67 6.93
CA ASP A 75 -12.12 -29.05 7.37
C ASP A 75 -12.87 -29.09 8.72
N GLY A 76 -13.35 -27.95 9.23
CA GLY A 76 -14.08 -27.86 10.50
C GLY A 76 -13.21 -27.97 11.77
N ARG A 77 -11.89 -27.97 11.65
CA ARG A 77 -10.97 -28.07 12.79
C ARG A 77 -10.63 -26.71 13.35
N GLU A 78 -10.44 -26.67 14.67
CA GLU A 78 -10.11 -25.44 15.39
C GLU A 78 -8.61 -25.12 15.29
N LEU A 79 -8.31 -23.85 15.09
CA LEU A 79 -6.98 -23.28 15.26
C LEU A 79 -7.04 -22.34 16.47
N ARG A 80 -6.42 -22.78 17.57
CA ARG A 80 -6.40 -22.03 18.83
C ARG A 80 -5.12 -21.23 18.95
N HIS A 81 -5.17 -20.17 19.75
CA HIS A 81 -3.99 -19.39 20.09
C HIS A 81 -2.94 -20.28 20.79
N ILE A 82 -1.70 -20.22 20.33
CA ILE A 82 -0.58 -20.98 20.87
C ILE A 82 0.35 -20.09 21.69
N ARG A 83 0.69 -18.92 21.12
CA ARG A 83 1.62 -17.95 21.69
C ARG A 83 1.59 -16.64 20.95
N THR A 84 2.09 -15.60 21.59
CA THR A 84 2.41 -14.32 20.98
C THR A 84 3.91 -14.27 20.68
N GLU A 85 4.28 -13.81 19.51
CA GLU A 85 5.68 -13.61 19.09
C GLU A 85 5.92 -12.13 18.81
N GLU A 86 7.06 -11.61 19.25
CA GLU A 86 7.55 -10.30 18.87
C GLU A 86 8.63 -10.42 17.81
N LYS A 87 8.55 -9.62 16.78
CA LYS A 87 9.55 -9.56 15.71
C LYS A 87 10.01 -8.13 15.54
N GLU A 88 11.28 -7.89 15.77
CA GLU A 88 11.91 -6.61 15.49
C GLU A 88 12.45 -6.56 14.05
N GLN A 89 12.14 -5.49 13.34
CA GLN A 89 12.67 -5.21 12.00
C GLN A 89 12.82 -3.69 11.82
N ASP A 90 14.03 -3.24 11.48
CA ASP A 90 14.35 -1.82 11.21
C ASP A 90 13.94 -0.85 12.34
N GLY A 91 14.13 -1.29 13.61
CA GLY A 91 13.76 -0.51 14.78
C GLY A 91 12.24 -0.37 14.99
N TYR A 92 11.47 -1.31 14.46
CA TYR A 92 10.04 -1.43 14.65
C TYR A 92 9.70 -2.84 15.12
N THR A 93 8.97 -2.96 16.24
CA THR A 93 8.55 -4.25 16.81
C THR A 93 7.13 -4.57 16.34
N GLN A 94 6.95 -5.72 15.74
CA GLN A 94 5.66 -6.28 15.33
C GLN A 94 5.24 -7.35 16.34
N THR A 95 3.98 -7.31 16.77
CA THR A 95 3.37 -8.36 17.59
C THR A 95 2.59 -9.32 16.68
N LEU A 96 2.85 -10.59 16.79
CA LEU A 96 2.26 -11.65 15.98
C LEU A 96 1.55 -12.65 16.87
N GLU A 97 0.23 -12.75 16.73
CA GLU A 97 -0.56 -13.80 17.38
C GLU A 97 -0.46 -15.09 16.55
N VAL A 98 -0.01 -16.16 17.18
CA VAL A 98 0.22 -17.45 16.53
C VAL A 98 -0.91 -18.40 16.87
N TYR A 99 -1.63 -18.83 15.84
CA TYR A 99 -2.71 -19.81 15.95
C TYR A 99 -2.31 -21.11 15.28
N GLY A 100 -2.72 -22.24 15.84
CA GLY A 100 -2.40 -23.55 15.28
C GLY A 100 -3.49 -24.58 15.48
N CYS A 101 -3.58 -25.48 14.53
CA CYS A 101 -4.43 -26.67 14.61
C CYS A 101 -3.67 -27.78 15.37
N ALA A 102 -4.33 -28.39 16.33
CA ALA A 102 -3.72 -29.45 17.13
C ALA A 102 -3.40 -30.71 16.30
N ASP A 103 -4.28 -31.06 15.36
CA ASP A 103 -4.10 -32.25 14.52
C ASP A 103 -4.69 -32.02 13.11
N CYS A 104 -3.85 -32.14 12.09
CA CYS A 104 -4.24 -32.09 10.67
C CYS A 104 -4.09 -33.43 9.96
N ARG A 105 -3.93 -34.57 10.69
CA ARG A 105 -3.86 -35.89 10.08
C ARG A 105 -5.20 -36.25 9.44
N GLY A 106 -5.15 -36.93 8.29
CA GLY A 106 -6.33 -37.33 7.54
C GLY A 106 -7.13 -36.21 6.88
N CYS A 107 -6.66 -34.95 6.93
CA CYS A 107 -7.32 -33.83 6.26
C CYS A 107 -7.06 -33.88 4.74
N GLU A 108 -8.10 -33.99 3.93
CA GLU A 108 -8.02 -34.03 2.46
C GLU A 108 -7.53 -32.69 1.87
N HIS A 109 -7.72 -31.60 2.60
CA HIS A 109 -7.36 -30.24 2.16
C HIS A 109 -5.90 -29.86 2.50
N LYS A 110 -5.14 -30.75 3.12
CA LYS A 110 -3.79 -30.46 3.66
C LYS A 110 -2.84 -29.90 2.61
N ALA A 111 -2.85 -30.46 1.40
CA ALA A 111 -2.01 -30.03 0.29
C ALA A 111 -2.32 -28.58 -0.20
N LYS A 112 -3.58 -28.15 -0.13
CA LYS A 112 -4.01 -26.78 -0.48
C LYS A 112 -3.87 -25.81 0.68
N CYS A 113 -3.97 -26.31 1.92
CA CYS A 113 -3.96 -25.50 3.12
C CYS A 113 -2.55 -25.14 3.59
N LEU A 114 -1.57 -26.04 3.44
CA LEU A 114 -0.21 -25.88 3.94
C LEU A 114 0.74 -25.42 2.83
N TYR A 115 1.45 -24.33 3.10
CA TYR A 115 2.47 -23.84 2.16
C TYR A 115 3.62 -24.84 2.01
N LYS A 116 3.94 -25.20 0.75
CA LYS A 116 5.01 -26.17 0.39
C LYS A 116 4.89 -27.50 1.15
N TYR A 117 3.67 -27.99 1.32
CA TYR A 117 3.46 -29.29 1.95
C TYR A 117 4.03 -30.42 1.09
N ASN A 118 4.79 -31.31 1.72
CA ASN A 118 5.29 -32.55 1.14
C ASN A 118 4.94 -33.72 2.09
N PRO A 119 4.06 -34.63 1.69
CA PRO A 119 3.63 -35.73 2.55
C PRO A 119 4.78 -36.70 2.91
N ASP A 120 5.79 -36.83 2.04
CA ASP A 120 6.92 -37.72 2.28
C ASP A 120 7.92 -37.19 3.31
N LYS A 121 8.00 -35.85 3.43
CA LYS A 121 8.93 -35.18 4.35
C LYS A 121 8.31 -34.83 5.69
N ASP A 122 7.07 -34.31 5.66
CA ASP A 122 6.38 -33.76 6.82
C ASP A 122 4.94 -34.27 6.92
N PRO A 123 4.69 -35.59 7.03
CA PRO A 123 3.34 -36.18 7.05
C PRO A 123 2.47 -35.60 8.19
N ASP A 124 3.08 -35.31 9.32
CA ASP A 124 2.40 -34.83 10.55
C ASP A 124 2.35 -33.29 10.68
N LYS A 125 2.77 -32.57 9.64
CA LYS A 125 2.77 -31.11 9.66
C LYS A 125 1.36 -30.56 9.88
N ASN A 126 1.21 -29.74 10.93
CA ASN A 126 -0.05 -29.08 11.27
C ASN A 126 -0.09 -27.65 10.73
N LYS A 127 -1.30 -27.12 10.58
CA LYS A 127 -1.53 -25.74 10.20
C LYS A 127 -1.13 -24.82 11.34
N VAL A 128 -0.26 -23.86 11.02
CA VAL A 128 0.08 -22.74 11.90
C VAL A 128 -0.04 -21.46 11.07
N MET A 129 -0.61 -20.43 11.66
CA MET A 129 -0.71 -19.10 11.05
C MET A 129 -0.30 -18.03 12.05
N LYS A 130 0.22 -16.94 11.53
CA LYS A 130 0.64 -15.76 12.31
C LYS A 130 -0.16 -14.56 11.84
N ILE A 131 -0.81 -13.90 12.76
CA ILE A 131 -1.67 -12.75 12.51
C ILE A 131 -1.12 -11.56 13.28
N ASN A 132 -0.95 -10.45 12.61
CA ASN A 132 -0.66 -9.17 13.26
C ASN A 132 -1.95 -8.35 13.22
N GLU A 133 -2.66 -8.33 14.34
CA GLU A 133 -3.98 -7.67 14.44
C GLU A 133 -3.88 -6.18 14.14
N GLN A 134 -2.89 -5.49 14.67
CA GLN A 134 -2.66 -4.07 14.40
C GLN A 134 -2.46 -3.80 12.91
N TRP A 135 -1.70 -4.67 12.25
CA TRP A 135 -1.49 -4.55 10.81
C TRP A 135 -2.76 -4.81 10.02
N GLU A 136 -3.59 -5.77 10.43
CA GLU A 136 -4.88 -6.03 9.78
C GLU A 136 -5.83 -4.83 9.91
N GLU A 137 -5.95 -4.23 11.10
CA GLU A 137 -6.74 -3.01 11.30
C GLU A 137 -6.28 -1.86 10.42
N LEU A 138 -4.97 -1.61 10.38
CA LEU A 138 -4.39 -0.56 9.54
C LEU A 138 -4.64 -0.80 8.04
N LYS A 139 -4.59 -2.05 7.60
CA LYS A 139 -4.91 -2.43 6.22
C LYS A 139 -6.38 -2.18 5.89
N GLU A 140 -7.29 -2.57 6.75
CA GLU A 140 -8.72 -2.37 6.52
C GLU A 140 -9.07 -0.88 6.51
N GLU A 141 -8.52 -0.08 7.42
CA GLU A 141 -8.70 1.37 7.43
C GLU A 141 -8.18 2.01 6.12
N SER A 142 -6.95 1.66 5.71
CA SER A 142 -6.37 2.16 4.47
C SER A 142 -7.16 1.71 3.24
N HIS A 143 -7.67 0.48 3.24
CA HIS A 143 -8.50 -0.06 2.17
C HIS A 143 -9.82 0.69 2.05
N ALA A 144 -10.52 0.93 3.16
CA ALA A 144 -11.74 1.71 3.20
C ALA A 144 -11.51 3.14 2.68
N ASN A 145 -10.45 3.81 3.14
CA ASN A 145 -10.09 5.14 2.68
C ASN A 145 -9.86 5.18 1.16
N VAL A 146 -9.12 4.21 0.62
CA VAL A 146 -8.83 4.11 -0.83
C VAL A 146 -10.09 3.87 -1.67
N GLN A 147 -11.11 3.22 -1.11
CA GLN A 147 -12.38 2.96 -1.80
C GLN A 147 -13.42 4.07 -1.64
N SER A 148 -13.21 5.02 -0.74
CA SER A 148 -14.08 6.19 -0.58
C SER A 148 -14.07 7.06 -1.84
N GLU A 149 -15.11 7.87 -2.04
CA GLU A 149 -15.18 8.84 -3.15
C GLU A 149 -13.94 9.73 -3.20
N LYS A 150 -13.51 10.24 -2.05
CA LYS A 150 -12.29 11.05 -1.92
C LYS A 150 -11.05 10.25 -2.29
N GLY A 151 -10.95 8.99 -1.85
CA GLY A 151 -9.84 8.11 -2.19
C GLY A 151 -9.75 7.78 -3.68
N ILE A 152 -10.88 7.60 -4.33
CA ILE A 152 -10.95 7.40 -5.79
C ILE A 152 -10.47 8.66 -6.52
N LEU A 153 -10.96 9.83 -6.13
CA LEU A 153 -10.55 11.11 -6.70
C LEU A 153 -9.05 11.37 -6.49
N ASN A 154 -8.56 11.19 -5.27
CA ASN A 154 -7.15 11.40 -4.94
C ASN A 154 -6.22 10.49 -5.76
N ARG A 155 -6.62 9.24 -6.02
CA ARG A 155 -5.86 8.32 -6.88
C ARG A 155 -5.86 8.75 -8.34
N GLN A 156 -6.99 9.26 -8.86
CA GLN A 156 -7.07 9.80 -10.21
C GLN A 156 -6.16 11.03 -10.36
N ILE A 157 -6.24 11.97 -9.42
CA ILE A 157 -5.38 13.15 -9.40
C ILE A 157 -3.90 12.76 -9.35
N ARG A 158 -3.54 11.82 -8.46
CA ARG A 158 -2.17 11.31 -8.38
C ARG A 158 -1.70 10.68 -9.69
N SER A 159 -2.53 9.86 -10.33
CA SER A 159 -2.20 9.25 -11.61
C SER A 159 -1.92 10.31 -12.67
N ILE A 160 -2.79 11.30 -12.80
CA ILE A 160 -2.62 12.39 -13.77
C ILE A 160 -1.37 13.22 -13.46
N GLN A 161 -1.17 13.61 -12.20
CA GLN A 161 -0.09 14.53 -11.81
C GLN A 161 1.27 13.84 -11.76
N THR A 162 1.34 12.60 -11.28
CA THR A 162 2.62 11.92 -11.04
C THR A 162 3.01 11.04 -12.23
N GLU A 163 2.12 10.18 -12.67
CA GLU A 163 2.41 9.22 -13.75
C GLU A 163 2.48 9.93 -15.11
N GLY A 164 1.59 10.90 -15.36
CA GLY A 164 1.66 11.75 -16.53
C GLY A 164 2.98 12.51 -16.61
N HIS A 165 3.45 13.05 -15.48
CA HIS A 165 4.75 13.74 -15.42
C HIS A 165 5.93 12.81 -15.68
N PHE A 166 5.92 11.59 -15.14
CA PHE A 166 6.97 10.61 -15.43
C PHE A 166 6.94 10.13 -16.89
N GLY A 167 5.77 9.99 -17.47
CA GLY A 167 5.59 9.69 -18.89
C GLY A 167 6.20 10.80 -19.77
N ASP A 168 5.88 12.05 -19.49
CA ASP A 168 6.47 13.20 -20.16
C ASP A 168 8.00 13.22 -20.07
N ILE A 169 8.54 13.03 -18.86
CA ILE A 169 9.98 13.01 -18.60
C ILE A 169 10.68 11.94 -19.45
N LYS A 170 10.12 10.73 -19.49
CA LYS A 170 10.75 9.59 -20.17
C LYS A 170 10.56 9.62 -21.68
N GLU A 171 9.36 9.96 -22.15
CA GLU A 171 9.00 9.80 -23.55
C GLU A 171 9.16 11.11 -24.34
N ASN A 172 8.67 12.22 -23.80
CA ASN A 172 8.69 13.50 -24.53
C ASN A 172 10.04 14.24 -24.39
N GLU A 173 10.69 14.09 -23.23
CA GLU A 173 11.95 14.79 -22.93
C GLU A 173 13.16 13.85 -22.98
N ASN A 174 12.98 12.56 -23.34
CA ASN A 174 14.03 11.54 -23.49
C ASN A 174 14.92 11.34 -22.25
N PHE A 175 14.47 11.73 -21.06
CA PHE A 175 15.21 11.50 -19.83
C PHE A 175 14.97 10.08 -19.32
N ARG A 176 15.55 9.09 -20.03
CA ARG A 176 15.30 7.66 -19.74
C ARG A 176 16.22 7.06 -18.69
N ARG A 177 17.39 7.64 -18.45
CA ARG A 177 18.36 7.18 -17.45
C ARG A 177 19.27 8.31 -17.00
N PHE A 178 19.82 8.16 -15.81
CA PHE A 178 20.83 9.07 -15.27
C PHE A 178 22.19 8.83 -15.94
N ASN A 179 22.92 9.91 -16.18
CA ASN A 179 24.28 9.86 -16.73
C ASN A 179 25.32 9.57 -15.65
N TYR A 180 25.02 9.94 -14.41
CA TYR A 180 25.92 9.78 -13.29
C TYR A 180 25.56 8.58 -12.41
N ARG A 181 26.56 8.09 -11.66
CA ARG A 181 26.41 7.06 -10.61
C ARG A 181 26.69 7.71 -9.27
N SER A 182 26.13 7.26 -8.22
CA SER A 182 26.09 7.71 -6.83
C SER A 182 24.86 8.57 -6.54
N THR A 183 24.33 8.43 -5.33
CA THR A 183 23.12 9.13 -4.86
C THR A 183 23.25 10.64 -4.98
N GLU A 184 24.39 11.20 -4.61
CA GLU A 184 24.62 12.65 -4.63
C GLU A 184 24.62 13.21 -6.07
N LYS A 185 25.30 12.55 -7.00
CA LYS A 185 25.40 13.02 -8.39
C LYS A 185 24.07 12.86 -9.11
N VAL A 186 23.39 11.73 -8.90
CA VAL A 186 22.03 11.48 -9.43
C VAL A 186 21.05 12.52 -8.89
N TYR A 187 21.12 12.86 -7.60
CA TYR A 187 20.30 13.92 -7.01
C TYR A 187 20.55 15.28 -7.67
N LYS A 188 21.81 15.68 -7.86
CA LYS A 188 22.17 16.93 -8.53
C LYS A 188 21.68 16.97 -9.96
N GLU A 189 21.86 15.89 -10.73
CA GLU A 189 21.39 15.76 -12.11
C GLU A 189 19.86 15.93 -12.19
N PHE A 190 19.12 15.21 -11.31
CA PHE A 190 17.69 15.32 -11.27
C PHE A 190 17.19 16.70 -10.84
N MET A 191 17.86 17.35 -9.89
CA MET A 191 17.49 18.70 -9.46
C MET A 191 17.67 19.75 -10.56
N LEU A 192 18.75 19.68 -11.33
CA LEU A 192 18.95 20.56 -12.49
C LEU A 192 17.88 20.34 -13.54
N TYR A 193 17.55 19.09 -13.82
CA TYR A 193 16.47 18.72 -14.72
C TYR A 193 15.11 19.25 -14.23
N ALA A 194 14.79 19.07 -12.95
CA ALA A 194 13.54 19.57 -12.36
C ALA A 194 13.41 21.09 -12.41
N ILE A 195 14.52 21.83 -12.21
CA ILE A 195 14.54 23.28 -12.34
C ILE A 195 14.23 23.71 -13.78
N GLY A 196 14.88 23.12 -14.77
CA GLY A 196 14.62 23.40 -16.19
C GLY A 196 13.16 23.13 -16.57
N ARG A 197 12.60 22.02 -16.11
CA ARG A 197 11.20 21.67 -16.33
C ARG A 197 10.23 22.64 -15.66
N ASN A 198 10.52 23.09 -14.44
CA ASN A 198 9.69 24.08 -13.75
C ASN A 198 9.72 25.43 -14.45
N ILE A 199 10.87 25.87 -14.99
CA ILE A 199 10.98 27.08 -15.80
C ILE A 199 10.13 26.95 -17.06
N ASN A 200 10.21 25.82 -17.77
CA ASN A 200 9.41 25.56 -18.96
C ASN A 200 7.90 25.56 -18.65
N LYS A 201 7.48 24.94 -17.55
CA LYS A 201 6.09 24.95 -17.10
C LYS A 201 5.60 26.36 -16.77
N TYR A 202 6.41 27.14 -16.08
CA TYR A 202 6.10 28.52 -15.75
C TYR A 202 5.98 29.39 -17.00
N HIS A 203 6.88 29.23 -17.97
CA HIS A 203 6.82 29.90 -19.25
C HIS A 203 5.53 29.60 -20.02
N ARG A 204 5.13 28.31 -20.08
CA ARG A 204 3.84 27.94 -20.71
C ARG A 204 2.65 28.59 -20.02
N PHE A 205 2.65 28.58 -18.68
CA PHE A 205 1.61 29.22 -17.88
C PHE A 205 1.49 30.72 -18.18
N LEU A 206 2.60 31.42 -18.23
CA LEU A 206 2.61 32.87 -18.61
C LEU A 206 2.05 33.10 -20.01
N HIS A 207 2.41 32.28 -20.98
CA HIS A 207 1.88 32.41 -22.35
C HIS A 207 0.39 32.14 -22.43
N GLU A 208 -0.14 31.20 -21.69
CA GLU A 208 -1.58 30.94 -21.61
C GLU A 208 -2.34 32.11 -20.97
N GLU A 209 -1.80 32.72 -19.93
CA GLU A 209 -2.38 33.88 -19.26
C GLU A 209 -2.36 35.10 -20.19
N ILE A 210 -1.28 35.35 -20.91
CA ILE A 210 -1.18 36.44 -21.91
C ILE A 210 -2.24 36.26 -23.01
N LYS A 211 -2.36 35.06 -23.59
CA LYS A 211 -3.38 34.78 -24.62
C LYS A 211 -4.82 34.98 -24.11
N LYS A 212 -5.10 34.60 -22.87
CA LYS A 212 -6.41 34.85 -22.26
C LYS A 212 -6.68 36.34 -22.06
N PHE A 213 -5.65 37.13 -21.81
CA PHE A 213 -5.76 38.59 -21.67
C PHE A 213 -6.01 39.27 -23.00
N GLU A 214 -5.27 38.89 -24.04
CA GLU A 214 -5.41 39.40 -25.41
C GLU A 214 -6.80 39.10 -25.99
N GLY A 215 -7.28 37.84 -25.85
CA GLY A 215 -8.62 37.45 -26.29
C GLY A 215 -9.78 38.17 -25.58
N LYS A 216 -9.58 38.60 -24.32
CA LYS A 216 -10.56 39.43 -23.61
C LYS A 216 -10.55 40.90 -24.05
N THR A 217 -9.44 41.39 -24.55
CA THR A 217 -9.30 42.77 -25.06
C THR A 217 -9.96 42.90 -26.42
N GLU A 218 -9.82 41.90 -27.29
CA GLU A 218 -10.47 41.89 -28.62
C GLU A 218 -12.00 41.81 -28.52
N GLN A 219 -12.55 41.08 -27.53
CA GLN A 219 -14.00 41.00 -27.29
C GLN A 219 -14.62 42.29 -26.71
N LYS A 220 -13.82 43.21 -26.16
CA LYS A 220 -14.31 44.50 -25.65
C LYS A 220 -14.25 45.65 -26.67
N THR A 221 -13.58 45.42 -27.80
CA THR A 221 -13.42 46.41 -28.89
C THR A 221 -14.27 46.09 -30.12
N ALA A 222 -15.06 45.02 -30.07
CA ALA A 222 -16.08 44.65 -31.07
C ALA A 222 -17.49 44.91 -30.53
#